data_9bbd9dad13c2a6f4afb3b16fc6f58cb3
#
_entry.id   9bbd9dad13c2a6f4afb3b16fc6f58cb3
#
_cell.length_a   1.000
_cell.length_b   1.000
_cell.length_c   1.000
_cell.angle_alpha   90.00
_cell.angle_beta   90.00
_cell.angle_gamma   90.00
#
_symmetry.space_group_name_H-M   'P 1'
#
loop_
_entity.id
_entity.type
_entity.pdbx_description
1 polymer ?
#
loop_
_entity_poly.entity_id
_entity_poly.type
_entity_poly.pdbx_seq_one_letter_code
_entity_poly.pdbx_strand_id
1 'polypeptide(L)'
;MPLYVLGLASPLSGKLDIVPLIVVFVGTFWGFFIHANVKWRFGWLENVIATPAFHHWHHTRRDHVDRNYASILPFVDWLFGSYYVPREWPSDYGTDHSVPARFHEQVIAPLVTPSRAAPSASGARP
;
A
#
# COMPACT_ATOMS: atom_id res chain seq x y z
N MET A 1 -4.06 -30.48 11.01
CA MET A 1 -4.96 -29.82 10.05
C MET A 1 -4.76 -28.30 9.92
N PRO A 2 -4.51 -27.47 10.98
CA PRO A 2 -4.45 -26.01 10.83
C PRO A 2 -3.36 -25.50 9.90
N LEU A 3 -2.21 -26.17 9.81
CA LEU A 3 -1.08 -25.71 8.98
C LEU A 3 -1.36 -25.77 7.48
N TYR A 4 -2.20 -26.71 7.03
CA TYR A 4 -2.60 -26.77 5.61
C TYR A 4 -3.53 -25.61 5.23
N VAL A 5 -4.38 -25.18 6.14
CA VAL A 5 -5.30 -24.04 5.91
C VAL A 5 -4.54 -22.74 5.77
N LEU A 6 -3.40 -22.60 6.47
CA LEU A 6 -2.53 -21.43 6.37
C LEU A 6 -1.54 -21.50 5.20
N GLY A 7 -1.55 -22.58 4.41
CA GLY A 7 -0.60 -22.78 3.33
C GLY A 7 0.85 -23.01 3.79
N LEU A 8 1.06 -23.27 5.08
CA LEU A 8 2.38 -23.45 5.68
C LEU A 8 2.91 -24.89 5.59
N ALA A 9 2.07 -25.83 5.13
CA ALA A 9 2.46 -27.22 4.93
C ALA A 9 1.96 -27.73 3.59
N SER A 10 2.77 -28.55 2.92
CA SER A 10 2.36 -29.21 1.67
C SER A 10 1.35 -30.33 1.97
N PRO A 11 0.16 -30.31 1.34
CA PRO A 11 -0.82 -31.37 1.51
C PRO A 11 -0.34 -32.73 0.97
N LEU A 12 0.62 -32.71 0.04
CA LEU A 12 1.14 -33.94 -0.61
C LEU A 12 2.26 -34.62 0.18
N SER A 13 3.09 -33.84 0.87
CA SER A 13 4.27 -34.37 1.57
C SER A 13 4.14 -34.41 3.09
N GLY A 14 3.17 -33.72 3.66
CA GLY A 14 3.04 -33.54 5.11
C GLY A 14 4.18 -32.76 5.77
N LYS A 15 5.12 -32.26 4.97
CA LYS A 15 6.28 -31.49 5.45
C LYS A 15 5.94 -30.00 5.52
N LEU A 16 6.60 -29.31 6.45
CA LEU A 16 6.51 -27.86 6.54
C LEU A 16 7.10 -27.24 5.26
N ASP A 17 6.31 -26.42 4.58
CA ASP A 17 6.79 -25.67 3.43
C ASP A 17 7.37 -24.34 3.93
N ILE A 18 8.68 -24.16 3.77
CA ILE A 18 9.40 -22.97 4.21
C ILE A 18 9.16 -21.76 3.27
N VAL A 19 8.76 -22.00 2.02
CA VAL A 19 8.59 -20.92 1.03
C VAL A 19 7.52 -19.93 1.43
N PRO A 20 6.29 -20.33 1.83
CA PRO A 20 5.29 -19.39 2.32
C PRO A 20 5.76 -18.60 3.55
N LEU A 21 6.52 -19.24 4.44
CA LEU A 21 7.08 -18.56 5.62
C LEU A 21 8.05 -17.44 5.23
N ILE A 22 8.95 -17.74 4.29
CA ILE A 22 9.88 -16.72 3.77
C ILE A 22 9.13 -15.59 3.07
N VAL A 23 8.16 -15.91 2.24
CA VAL A 23 7.36 -14.90 1.52
C VAL A 23 6.62 -13.98 2.49
N VAL A 24 5.97 -14.55 3.51
CA VAL A 24 5.27 -13.76 4.54
C VAL A 24 6.26 -12.90 5.33
N PHE A 25 7.38 -13.47 5.74
CA PHE A 25 8.40 -12.74 6.51
C PHE A 25 8.97 -11.57 5.71
N VAL A 26 9.45 -11.85 4.49
CA VAL A 26 10.02 -10.81 3.61
C VAL A 26 8.98 -9.75 3.26
N GLY A 27 7.75 -10.16 2.93
CA GLY A 27 6.66 -9.24 2.61
C GLY A 27 6.28 -8.34 3.79
N THR A 28 6.26 -8.90 5.01
CA THR A 28 5.99 -8.12 6.23
C THR A 28 7.09 -7.09 6.49
N PHE A 29 8.36 -7.51 6.43
CA PHE A 29 9.49 -6.57 6.57
C PHE A 29 9.48 -5.48 5.51
N TRP A 30 9.17 -5.87 4.27
CA TRP A 30 9.03 -4.94 3.17
C TRP A 30 7.91 -3.92 3.41
N GLY A 31 6.76 -4.40 3.88
CA GLY A 31 5.64 -3.54 4.27
C GLY A 31 6.04 -2.52 5.32
N PHE A 32 6.72 -2.93 6.40
CA PHE A 32 7.24 -1.99 7.41
C PHE A 32 8.25 -1.01 6.82
N PHE A 33 9.13 -1.46 5.95
CA PHE A 33 10.13 -0.60 5.33
C PHE A 33 9.48 0.51 4.49
N ILE A 34 8.57 0.19 3.58
CA ILE A 34 7.95 1.20 2.70
C ILE A 34 7.04 2.18 3.46
N HIS A 35 6.50 1.78 4.62
CA HIS A 35 5.71 2.64 5.50
C HIS A 35 6.55 3.38 6.56
N ALA A 36 7.86 3.12 6.60
CA ALA A 36 8.72 3.79 7.58
C ALA A 36 8.74 5.30 7.35
N ASN A 37 8.57 6.07 8.43
CA ASN A 37 8.63 7.53 8.39
C ASN A 37 10.08 8.04 8.28
N VAL A 38 10.74 7.67 7.17
CA VAL A 38 12.11 8.05 6.86
C VAL A 38 12.16 8.79 5.53
N LYS A 39 12.89 9.91 5.50
CA LYS A 39 13.05 10.73 4.30
C LYS A 39 14.31 10.33 3.51
N TRP A 40 14.49 9.03 3.31
CA TRP A 40 15.61 8.51 2.53
C TRP A 40 15.30 8.49 1.05
N ARG A 41 16.32 8.82 0.25
CA ARG A 41 16.26 8.77 -1.22
C ARG A 41 17.25 7.75 -1.71
N PHE A 42 16.79 6.88 -2.58
CA PHE A 42 17.59 5.77 -3.12
C PHE A 42 17.97 5.96 -4.59
N GLY A 43 17.71 7.14 -5.14
CA GLY A 43 18.09 7.50 -6.52
C GLY A 43 17.43 6.58 -7.55
N TRP A 44 18.24 6.01 -8.45
CA TRP A 44 17.74 5.16 -9.52
C TRP A 44 17.02 3.89 -9.03
N LEU A 45 17.34 3.42 -7.83
CA LEU A 45 16.71 2.23 -7.24
C LEU A 45 15.21 2.43 -7.01
N GLU A 46 14.74 3.67 -6.84
CA GLU A 46 13.33 4.02 -6.70
C GLU A 46 12.51 3.69 -7.97
N ASN A 47 13.16 3.47 -9.11
CA ASN A 47 12.49 3.03 -10.34
C ASN A 47 12.36 1.50 -10.43
N VAL A 48 13.13 0.76 -9.65
CA VAL A 48 13.18 -0.71 -9.70
C VAL A 48 12.38 -1.33 -8.58
N ILE A 49 12.48 -0.75 -7.39
CA ILE A 49 11.86 -1.29 -6.19
C ILE A 49 11.15 -0.18 -5.40
N ALA A 50 9.97 -0.49 -4.87
CA ALA A 50 9.21 0.45 -4.06
C ALA A 50 9.99 0.83 -2.80
N THR A 51 10.11 2.13 -2.55
CA THR A 51 10.83 2.71 -1.42
C THR A 51 9.86 3.52 -0.56
N PRO A 52 10.24 3.97 0.64
CA PRO A 52 9.43 4.91 1.40
C PRO A 52 9.06 6.16 0.58
N ALA A 53 9.99 6.71 -0.22
CA ALA A 53 9.72 7.86 -1.06
C ALA A 53 8.62 7.60 -2.09
N PHE A 54 8.63 6.43 -2.73
CA PHE A 54 7.59 6.01 -3.66
C PHE A 54 6.24 5.79 -2.96
N HIS A 55 6.23 5.05 -1.85
CA HIS A 55 5.01 4.64 -1.17
C HIS A 55 4.33 5.77 -0.38
N HIS A 56 5.08 6.74 0.11
CA HIS A 56 4.53 7.92 0.75
C HIS A 56 3.64 8.72 -0.20
N TRP A 57 3.97 8.81 -1.48
CA TRP A 57 3.11 9.44 -2.48
C TRP A 57 1.84 8.64 -2.79
N HIS A 58 1.84 7.34 -2.56
CA HIS A 58 0.61 6.54 -2.58
C HIS A 58 -0.38 6.96 -1.48
N HIS A 59 0.14 7.35 -0.32
CA HIS A 59 -0.67 7.76 0.84
C HIS A 59 -0.97 9.27 0.89
N THR A 60 -0.66 10.02 -0.14
CA THR A 60 -1.00 11.45 -0.17
C THR A 60 -2.50 11.67 -0.15
N ARG A 61 -2.95 12.72 0.55
CA ARG A 61 -4.37 13.02 0.71
C ARG A 61 -4.91 14.00 -0.33
N ARG A 62 -4.11 14.95 -0.78
CA ARG A 62 -4.58 16.07 -1.60
C ARG A 62 -3.96 16.12 -2.98
N ASP A 63 -2.65 16.12 -3.03
CA ASP A 63 -1.90 16.31 -4.27
C ASP A 63 -1.50 14.98 -4.87
N HIS A 64 -1.72 14.82 -6.17
CA HIS A 64 -1.33 13.59 -6.89
C HIS A 64 -1.88 12.30 -6.31
N VAL A 65 -3.15 12.34 -5.87
CA VAL A 65 -3.90 11.16 -5.42
C VAL A 65 -3.95 10.13 -6.56
N ASP A 66 -4.15 8.86 -6.24
CA ASP A 66 -4.21 7.76 -7.22
C ASP A 66 -2.89 7.55 -7.99
N ARG A 67 -1.77 7.57 -7.28
CA ARG A 67 -0.44 7.27 -7.79
C ARG A 67 0.21 6.10 -7.03
N ASN A 68 1.21 5.50 -7.66
CA ASN A 68 2.12 4.54 -7.02
C ASN A 68 1.44 3.34 -6.35
N TYR A 69 0.64 2.60 -7.10
CA TYR A 69 -0.12 1.46 -6.58
C TYR A 69 0.73 0.22 -6.28
N ALA A 70 1.87 0.08 -6.93
CA ALA A 70 2.73 -1.09 -6.75
C ALA A 70 3.40 -1.10 -5.38
N SER A 71 3.29 -2.23 -4.67
CA SER A 71 3.94 -2.38 -3.36
C SER A 71 5.41 -2.84 -3.45
N ILE A 72 5.84 -3.38 -4.59
CA ILE A 72 7.19 -3.95 -4.76
C ILE A 72 7.87 -3.40 -6.01
N LEU A 73 7.22 -3.43 -7.17
CA LEU A 73 7.83 -3.18 -8.47
C LEU A 73 7.23 -1.94 -9.15
N PRO A 74 7.81 -0.76 -8.99
CA PRO A 74 7.32 0.51 -9.55
C PRO A 74 7.16 0.52 -11.07
N PHE A 75 7.82 -0.39 -11.80
CA PHE A 75 7.67 -0.46 -13.25
C PHE A 75 6.21 -0.72 -13.67
N VAL A 76 5.40 -1.33 -12.81
CA VAL A 76 3.96 -1.53 -13.05
C VAL A 76 3.26 -0.17 -13.14
N ASP A 77 3.58 0.75 -12.22
CA ASP A 77 3.05 2.11 -12.26
C ASP A 77 3.54 2.91 -13.46
N TRP A 78 4.76 2.65 -13.89
CA TRP A 78 5.29 3.19 -15.14
C TRP A 78 4.46 2.75 -16.35
N LEU A 79 4.15 1.47 -16.43
CA LEU A 79 3.38 0.90 -17.51
C LEU A 79 1.96 1.49 -17.60
N PHE A 80 1.34 1.74 -16.45
CA PHE A 80 -0.01 2.30 -16.35
C PHE A 80 -0.06 3.82 -16.19
N GLY A 81 1.08 4.51 -16.18
CA GLY A 81 1.15 5.97 -16.07
C GLY A 81 0.82 6.54 -14.70
N SER A 82 0.84 5.70 -13.65
CA SER A 82 0.60 6.10 -12.27
C SER A 82 1.87 6.40 -11.46
N TYR A 83 3.05 6.18 -12.04
CA TYR A 83 4.32 6.46 -11.38
C TYR A 83 4.52 7.95 -11.09
N TYR A 84 4.82 8.29 -9.83
CA TYR A 84 5.08 9.66 -9.40
C TYR A 84 6.01 9.69 -8.19
N VAL A 85 7.27 10.10 -8.36
CA VAL A 85 8.26 10.20 -7.27
C VAL A 85 9.09 11.48 -7.44
N PRO A 86 8.54 12.66 -7.10
CA PRO A 86 9.27 13.91 -7.14
C PRO A 86 10.32 13.97 -6.02
N ARG A 87 11.14 15.03 -6.03
CA ARG A 87 12.13 15.26 -4.96
C ARG A 87 11.49 15.67 -3.63
N GLU A 88 10.31 16.20 -3.68
CA GLU A 88 9.53 16.66 -2.54
C GLU A 88 8.83 15.48 -1.84
N TRP A 89 8.32 15.73 -0.66
CA TRP A 89 7.54 14.77 0.11
C TRP A 89 6.09 15.27 0.20
N PRO A 90 5.10 14.35 0.31
CA PRO A 90 3.72 14.75 0.50
C PRO A 90 3.57 15.67 1.71
N SER A 91 2.80 16.74 1.55
CA SER A 91 2.51 17.69 2.63
C SER A 91 1.44 17.17 3.59
N ASP A 92 0.59 16.26 3.13
CA ASP A 92 -0.56 15.77 3.87
C ASP A 92 -0.83 14.29 3.52
N TYR A 93 -1.16 13.49 4.53
CA TYR A 93 -1.41 12.06 4.42
C TYR A 93 -2.82 11.70 4.87
N GLY A 94 -3.36 10.61 4.36
CA GLY A 94 -4.61 10.04 4.81
C GLY A 94 -5.71 10.01 3.77
N THR A 95 -6.95 9.99 4.23
CA THR A 95 -8.15 9.94 3.39
C THR A 95 -9.01 11.16 3.64
N ASP A 96 -9.84 11.55 2.66
CA ASP A 96 -10.77 12.68 2.81
C ASP A 96 -11.96 12.39 3.73
N HIS A 97 -12.10 11.14 4.15
CA HIS A 97 -13.17 10.74 5.05
C HIS A 97 -12.68 10.74 6.49
N SER A 98 -13.48 11.36 7.37
CA SER A 98 -13.25 11.23 8.82
C SER A 98 -13.47 9.79 9.24
N VAL A 99 -12.42 9.18 9.77
CA VAL A 99 -12.50 7.85 10.35
C VAL A 99 -12.97 7.99 11.80
N PRO A 100 -13.97 7.22 12.27
CA PRO A 100 -14.39 7.25 13.66
C PRO A 100 -13.23 7.00 14.62
N ALA A 101 -13.22 7.68 15.75
CA ALA A 101 -12.12 7.59 16.71
C ALA A 101 -12.08 6.24 17.47
N ARG A 102 -13.23 5.58 17.61
CA ARG A 102 -13.34 4.33 18.38
C ARG A 102 -13.29 3.10 17.49
N PHE A 103 -12.57 2.09 17.90
CA PHE A 103 -12.36 0.86 17.13
C PHE A 103 -13.68 0.19 16.70
N HIS A 104 -14.64 0.03 17.63
CA HIS A 104 -15.93 -0.60 17.30
C HIS A 104 -16.75 0.21 16.27
N GLU A 105 -16.65 1.54 16.31
CA GLU A 105 -17.29 2.41 15.31
C GLU A 105 -16.64 2.21 13.93
N GLN A 106 -15.31 2.04 13.86
CA GLN A 106 -14.59 1.76 12.61
C GLN A 106 -15.03 0.42 11.99
N VAL A 107 -15.26 -0.59 12.82
CA VAL A 107 -15.72 -1.92 12.35
C VAL A 107 -17.17 -1.86 11.83
N ILE A 108 -18.03 -1.08 12.46
CA ILE A 108 -19.45 -1.01 12.12
C ILE A 108 -19.70 0.00 10.98
N ALA A 109 -18.91 1.08 10.89
CA ALA A 109 -19.13 2.15 9.91
C ALA A 109 -19.28 1.66 8.45
N PRO A 110 -18.48 0.70 7.93
CA PRO A 110 -18.66 0.20 6.57
C PRO A 110 -20.00 -0.51 6.33
N LEU A 111 -20.64 -1.02 7.39
CA LEU A 111 -21.91 -1.76 7.32
C LEU A 111 -23.13 -0.83 7.38
N VAL A 112 -22.99 0.33 8.02
CA VAL A 112 -24.11 1.25 8.27
C VAL A 112 -24.03 2.55 7.47
N THR A 113 -22.81 2.91 7.00
CA THR A 113 -22.62 4.09 6.18
C THR A 113 -22.59 3.68 4.71
N PRO A 114 -23.56 4.09 3.88
CA PRO A 114 -23.50 3.81 2.45
C PRO A 114 -22.19 4.41 1.89
N SER A 115 -21.46 3.60 1.12
CA SER A 115 -20.27 4.09 0.40
C SER A 115 -20.69 5.30 -0.44
N ARG A 116 -20.33 6.49 0.04
CA ARG A 116 -20.52 7.71 -0.75
C ARG A 116 -19.47 7.63 -1.84
N ALA A 117 -19.92 7.38 -3.08
CA ALA A 117 -19.06 7.45 -4.25
C ALA A 117 -18.20 8.71 -4.15
N ALA A 118 -16.89 8.56 -4.33
CA ALA A 118 -15.97 9.68 -4.37
C ALA A 118 -16.55 10.75 -5.29
N PRO A 119 -16.53 12.04 -4.91
CA PRO A 119 -16.93 13.09 -5.82
C PRO A 119 -16.04 12.94 -7.06
N SER A 120 -16.68 12.75 -8.22
CA SER A 120 -15.99 12.69 -9.49
C SER A 120 -15.05 13.89 -9.58
N ALA A 121 -13.79 13.65 -9.90
CA ALA A 121 -12.79 14.69 -10.15
C ALA A 121 -13.13 15.46 -11.45
N SER A 122 -14.30 16.12 -11.43
CA SER A 122 -14.76 17.05 -12.44
C SER A 122 -14.51 18.47 -11.92
N GLY A 123 -13.29 18.96 -12.14
CA GLY A 123 -13.03 20.35 -11.79
C GLY A 123 -11.56 20.78 -11.70
N ALA A 124 -10.65 20.12 -12.38
CA ALA A 124 -9.33 20.72 -12.66
C ALA A 124 -9.21 20.91 -14.17
N ARG A 125 -9.59 22.06 -14.65
CA ARG A 125 -9.15 22.66 -15.92
C ARG A 125 -8.21 23.81 -15.63
N PRO A 126 -7.50 24.21 -16.65
CA PRO A 126 -6.12 23.91 -17.02
C PRO A 126 -5.16 24.84 -16.30
#